data_ec1fcb44599b4fe025ec6acf731214a0
#
_entry.id   ec1fcb44599b4fe025ec6acf731214a0
#
_cell.length_a   1.000
_cell.length_b   1.000
_cell.length_c   1.000
_cell.angle_alpha   90.00
_cell.angle_beta   90.00
_cell.angle_gamma   90.00
#
_symmetry.space_group_name_H-M   'P 1'
#
loop_
_entity.id
_entity.type
_entity.pdbx_description
1 polymer ?
#
loop_
_entity_poly.entity_id
_entity_poly.type
_entity_poly.pdbx_seq_one_letter_code
_entity_poly.pdbx_strand_id
1 'polypeptide(L)'
;MEFQRLENKTAMDWLYEKTDARNLQGEIDTYWVQQGGCDPVAWCRKLNRRLPLIHLKDYTVIGGRPSFAPVGHGNLDMPAIVNAADAAGCEWFIVEQDDCYGADPFEALAHSYRYLETLARK
;
A
#
# COMPACT_ATOMS: atom_id res chain seq x y z
N MET A 1 -14.82 0.06 -2.16
CA MET A 1 -15.92 0.46 -1.23
C MET A 1 -15.40 1.39 -0.14
N GLU A 2 -14.22 1.14 0.41
CA GLU A 2 -13.59 1.87 1.52
C GLU A 2 -13.31 3.34 1.20
N PHE A 3 -13.01 3.64 -0.06
CA PHE A 3 -12.72 5.00 -0.53
C PHE A 3 -13.94 5.74 -1.10
N GLN A 4 -15.14 5.15 -1.02
CA GLN A 4 -16.38 5.85 -1.35
C GLN A 4 -16.53 7.06 -0.42
N ARG A 5 -16.85 8.22 -0.99
CA ARG A 5 -17.13 9.42 -0.20
C ARG A 5 -18.51 9.34 0.45
N LEU A 6 -18.50 9.58 1.75
CA LEU A 6 -19.69 9.76 2.58
C LEU A 6 -19.60 11.18 3.14
N GLU A 7 -20.45 12.06 2.65
CA GLU A 7 -20.38 13.50 2.94
C GLU A 7 -19.02 14.09 2.48
N ASN A 8 -18.20 14.58 3.42
CA ASN A 8 -16.93 15.25 3.14
C ASN A 8 -15.69 14.36 3.28
N LYS A 9 -15.86 13.08 3.63
CA LYS A 9 -14.77 12.12 3.89
C LYS A 9 -15.00 10.79 3.20
N THR A 10 -13.97 9.94 3.14
CA THR A 10 -14.13 8.56 2.68
C THR A 10 -14.75 7.68 3.80
N ALA A 11 -15.35 6.56 3.43
CA ALA A 11 -15.83 5.57 4.41
C ALA A 11 -14.67 5.08 5.32
N MET A 12 -13.47 4.95 4.76
CA MET A 12 -12.27 4.57 5.50
C MET A 12 -11.83 5.66 6.51
N ASP A 13 -11.97 6.95 6.17
CA ASP A 13 -11.76 8.04 7.12
C ASP A 13 -12.70 7.92 8.34
N TRP A 14 -13.98 7.69 8.07
CA TRP A 14 -14.97 7.53 9.11
C TRP A 14 -14.69 6.29 9.98
N LEU A 15 -14.28 5.18 9.37
CA LEU A 15 -13.93 3.96 10.10
C LEU A 15 -12.85 4.23 11.14
N TYR A 16 -11.74 4.86 10.73
CA TYR A 16 -10.63 5.13 11.65
C TYR A 16 -10.92 6.24 12.65
N GLU A 17 -11.74 7.23 12.31
CA GLU A 17 -12.14 8.28 13.25
C GLU A 17 -13.13 7.79 14.32
N LYS A 18 -13.99 6.83 13.98
CA LYS A 18 -15.02 6.32 14.88
C LYS A 18 -14.60 5.10 15.69
N THR A 19 -13.39 4.60 15.48
CA THR A 19 -12.88 3.43 16.19
C THR A 19 -11.66 3.77 17.05
N ASP A 20 -11.52 3.05 18.16
CA ASP A 20 -10.36 3.16 19.04
C ASP A 20 -9.16 2.40 18.44
N ALA A 21 -7.98 3.03 18.45
CA ALA A 21 -6.74 2.43 17.96
C ALA A 21 -6.32 1.16 18.73
N ARG A 22 -6.80 0.95 19.95
CA ARG A 22 -6.59 -0.27 20.73
C ARG A 22 -7.41 -1.46 20.20
N ASN A 23 -8.52 -1.19 19.52
CA ASN A 23 -9.45 -2.21 19.03
C ASN A 23 -9.35 -2.45 17.52
N LEU A 24 -8.96 -1.43 16.76
CA LEU A 24 -8.80 -1.50 15.31
C LEU A 24 -7.51 -0.83 14.89
N GLN A 25 -6.62 -1.59 14.30
CA GLN A 25 -5.40 -1.11 13.67
C GLN A 25 -5.49 -1.22 12.15
N GLY A 26 -4.56 -0.60 11.45
CA GLY A 26 -4.55 -0.55 10.00
C GLY A 26 -3.69 -1.64 9.38
N GLU A 27 -4.18 -2.17 8.28
CA GLU A 27 -3.43 -2.91 7.28
C GLU A 27 -3.89 -2.36 5.93
N ILE A 28 -3.26 -1.26 5.51
CA ILE A 28 -3.59 -0.65 4.22
C ILE A 28 -2.85 -1.34 3.09
N ASP A 29 -3.48 -1.37 1.93
CA ASP A 29 -2.91 -1.86 0.68
C ASP A 29 -2.61 -0.67 -0.22
N THR A 30 -1.36 -0.55 -0.65
CA THR A 30 -0.88 0.63 -1.39
C THR A 30 -1.52 0.78 -2.78
N TYR A 31 -1.79 -0.34 -3.47
CA TYR A 31 -2.51 -0.34 -4.73
C TYR A 31 -3.95 0.14 -4.56
N TRP A 32 -4.68 -0.45 -3.60
CA TRP A 32 -6.09 -0.13 -3.42
C TRP A 32 -6.31 1.28 -2.88
N VAL A 33 -5.37 1.83 -2.09
CA VAL A 33 -5.38 3.25 -1.70
C VAL A 33 -5.26 4.14 -2.93
N GLN A 34 -4.28 3.86 -3.82
CA GLN A 34 -4.09 4.59 -5.07
C GLN A 34 -5.29 4.44 -6.01
N GLN A 35 -5.79 3.21 -6.17
CA GLN A 35 -6.97 2.91 -6.98
C GLN A 35 -8.23 3.63 -6.46
N GLY A 36 -8.33 3.82 -5.15
CA GLY A 36 -9.38 4.61 -4.50
C GLY A 36 -9.22 6.13 -4.67
N GLY A 37 -8.20 6.59 -5.40
CA GLY A 37 -7.94 8.01 -5.64
C GLY A 37 -7.29 8.73 -4.44
N CYS A 38 -6.64 7.99 -3.55
CA CYS A 38 -5.95 8.51 -2.38
C CYS A 38 -4.43 8.31 -2.48
N ASP A 39 -3.67 9.08 -1.72
CA ASP A 39 -2.22 8.96 -1.64
C ASP A 39 -1.80 7.97 -0.54
N PRO A 40 -1.09 6.85 -0.89
CA PRO A 40 -0.61 5.88 0.09
C PRO A 40 0.32 6.47 1.15
N VAL A 41 1.19 7.42 0.79
CA VAL A 41 2.09 8.09 1.73
C VAL A 41 1.30 8.89 2.76
N ALA A 42 0.27 9.63 2.31
CA ALA A 42 -0.60 10.38 3.20
C ALA A 42 -1.37 9.45 4.16
N TRP A 43 -1.81 8.27 3.68
CA TRP A 43 -2.48 7.29 4.52
C TRP A 43 -1.55 6.66 5.56
N CYS A 44 -0.29 6.34 5.21
CA CYS A 44 0.69 5.90 6.20
C CYS A 44 0.87 6.93 7.32
N ARG A 45 1.03 8.20 6.97
CA ARG A 45 1.16 9.30 7.94
C ARG A 45 -0.09 9.47 8.82
N LYS A 46 -1.27 9.32 8.21
CA LYS A 46 -2.55 9.43 8.91
C LYS A 46 -2.74 8.34 9.96
N LEU A 47 -2.26 7.13 9.68
CA LEU A 47 -2.32 5.98 10.58
C LEU A 47 -1.09 5.87 11.50
N ASN A 48 -0.41 6.97 11.79
CA ASN A 48 0.75 7.00 12.68
C ASN A 48 0.46 6.26 14.00
N ARG A 49 1.31 5.30 14.36
CA ARG A 49 1.16 4.38 15.51
C ARG A 49 -0.12 3.51 15.49
N ARG A 50 -0.71 3.37 14.32
CA ARG A 50 -1.92 2.57 14.11
C ARG A 50 -1.83 1.69 12.86
N LEU A 51 -0.61 1.55 12.30
CA LEU A 51 -0.31 0.82 11.08
C LEU A 51 0.79 -0.23 11.38
N PRO A 52 0.48 -1.35 12.06
CA PRO A 52 1.49 -2.36 12.38
C PRO A 52 1.97 -3.14 11.15
N LEU A 53 1.16 -3.23 10.12
CA LEU A 53 1.50 -3.93 8.87
C LEU A 53 0.88 -3.21 7.66
N ILE A 54 1.49 -3.44 6.50
CA ILE A 54 1.09 -2.84 5.22
C ILE A 54 1.26 -3.86 4.09
N HIS A 55 0.31 -3.92 3.15
CA HIS A 55 0.53 -4.58 1.88
C HIS A 55 1.27 -3.64 0.93
N LEU A 56 2.49 -4.01 0.56
CA LEU A 56 3.22 -3.40 -0.54
C LEU A 56 2.77 -4.05 -1.84
N LYS A 57 1.87 -3.39 -2.53
CA LYS A 57 1.32 -3.79 -3.81
C LYS A 57 1.48 -2.63 -4.79
N ASP A 58 2.26 -2.83 -5.85
CA ASP A 58 2.55 -1.76 -6.78
C ASP A 58 1.45 -1.59 -7.82
N TYR A 59 1.31 -0.36 -8.29
CA TYR A 59 0.28 0.08 -9.22
C TYR A 59 0.92 0.52 -10.52
N THR A 60 0.38 0.06 -11.62
CA THR A 60 0.76 0.52 -12.96
C THR A 60 -0.46 0.72 -13.84
N VAL A 61 -0.26 1.16 -15.08
CA VAL A 61 -1.32 1.31 -16.08
C VAL A 61 -0.92 0.55 -17.34
N ILE A 62 -1.70 -0.46 -17.72
CA ILE A 62 -1.51 -1.23 -18.94
C ILE A 62 -2.74 -1.08 -19.83
N GLY A 63 -2.54 -0.63 -21.08
CA GLY A 63 -3.65 -0.42 -22.01
C GLY A 63 -4.72 0.55 -21.51
N GLY A 64 -4.32 1.57 -20.72
CA GLY A 64 -5.22 2.55 -20.12
C GLY A 64 -6.00 2.05 -18.90
N ARG A 65 -5.66 0.87 -18.38
CA ARG A 65 -6.33 0.25 -17.21
C ARG A 65 -5.36 0.11 -16.03
N PRO A 66 -5.83 0.39 -14.81
CA PRO A 66 -5.10 0.06 -13.60
C PRO A 66 -4.71 -1.42 -13.58
N SER A 67 -3.48 -1.69 -13.24
CA SER A 67 -2.90 -3.03 -13.26
C SER A 67 -1.90 -3.20 -12.12
N PHE A 68 -1.65 -4.44 -11.74
CA PHE A 68 -0.63 -4.77 -10.74
C PHE A 68 0.76 -4.82 -11.38
N ALA A 69 1.79 -4.59 -10.58
CA ALA A 69 3.18 -4.79 -10.97
C ALA A 69 3.97 -5.34 -9.77
N PRO A 70 5.08 -6.04 -9.99
CA PRO A 70 6.02 -6.33 -8.93
C PRO A 70 6.46 -5.04 -8.23
N VAL A 71 6.65 -5.08 -6.93
CA VAL A 71 7.04 -3.91 -6.13
C VAL A 71 8.31 -3.27 -6.68
N GLY A 72 8.25 -1.96 -6.93
CA GLY A 72 9.33 -1.18 -7.55
C GLY A 72 9.35 -1.20 -9.07
N HIS A 73 8.41 -1.89 -9.71
CA HIS A 73 8.26 -1.95 -11.17
C HIS A 73 7.00 -1.26 -11.68
N GLY A 74 6.23 -0.66 -10.77
CA GLY A 74 5.04 0.14 -11.08
C GLY A 74 5.30 1.64 -11.00
N ASN A 75 4.24 2.39 -10.73
CA ASN A 75 4.22 3.85 -10.74
C ASN A 75 4.21 4.46 -9.33
N LEU A 76 4.07 3.66 -8.27
CA LEU A 76 4.04 4.19 -6.92
C LEU A 76 5.45 4.58 -6.44
N ASP A 77 5.53 5.65 -5.66
CA ASP A 77 6.78 6.04 -4.98
C ASP A 77 7.01 5.11 -3.77
N MET A 78 7.46 3.87 -4.05
CA MET A 78 7.70 2.86 -3.02
C MET A 78 8.71 3.31 -1.95
N PRO A 79 9.81 4.03 -2.27
CA PRO A 79 10.69 4.57 -1.25
C PRO A 79 9.98 5.50 -0.28
N ALA A 80 9.14 6.43 -0.79
CA ALA A 80 8.39 7.35 0.06
C ALA A 80 7.34 6.62 0.91
N ILE A 81 6.68 5.59 0.35
CA ILE A 81 5.70 4.77 1.06
C ILE A 81 6.37 3.98 2.18
N VAL A 82 7.46 3.26 1.91
CA VAL A 82 8.20 2.48 2.91
C VAL A 82 8.70 3.38 4.04
N ASN A 83 9.30 4.52 3.71
CA ASN A 83 9.75 5.49 4.72
C ASN A 83 8.61 6.04 5.57
N ALA A 84 7.45 6.34 4.97
CA ALA A 84 6.29 6.85 5.70
C ALA A 84 5.67 5.77 6.60
N ALA A 85 5.61 4.52 6.15
CA ALA A 85 5.11 3.40 6.93
C ALA A 85 6.05 3.08 8.12
N ASP A 86 7.37 3.04 7.88
CA ASP A 86 8.37 2.85 8.94
C ASP A 86 8.26 3.95 10.00
N ALA A 87 8.21 5.21 9.59
CA ALA A 87 8.02 6.35 10.49
C ALA A 87 6.68 6.30 11.26
N ALA A 88 5.65 5.66 10.70
CA ALA A 88 4.37 5.42 11.36
C ALA A 88 4.40 4.26 12.36
N GLY A 89 5.52 3.52 12.45
CA GLY A 89 5.70 2.36 13.34
C GLY A 89 5.26 1.03 12.73
N CYS A 90 5.26 0.93 11.41
CA CYS A 90 4.97 -0.31 10.71
C CYS A 90 6.08 -1.33 10.96
N GLU A 91 5.70 -2.54 11.38
CA GLU A 91 6.63 -3.62 11.69
C GLU A 91 6.72 -4.66 10.56
N TRP A 92 5.64 -4.81 9.78
CA TRP A 92 5.54 -5.84 8.75
C TRP A 92 5.18 -5.25 7.41
N PHE A 93 6.08 -5.45 6.44
CA PHE A 93 5.89 -5.06 5.04
C PHE A 93 5.64 -6.33 4.23
N ILE A 94 4.40 -6.52 3.79
CA ILE A 94 3.93 -7.74 3.14
C ILE A 94 3.80 -7.47 1.65
N VAL A 95 4.58 -8.19 0.84
CA VAL A 95 4.48 -8.09 -0.63
C VAL A 95 3.25 -8.85 -1.09
N GLU A 96 2.41 -8.21 -1.90
CA GLU A 96 1.24 -8.82 -2.50
C GLU A 96 1.07 -8.41 -3.97
N GLN A 97 0.63 -9.34 -4.81
CA GLN A 97 0.29 -9.12 -6.21
C GLN A 97 -0.83 -10.08 -6.61
N ASP A 98 -2.03 -9.56 -6.92
CA ASP A 98 -3.22 -10.40 -7.15
C ASP A 98 -3.19 -11.09 -8.51
N ASP A 99 -2.55 -10.49 -9.52
CA ASP A 99 -2.44 -11.04 -10.87
C ASP A 99 -1.06 -10.75 -11.44
N CYS A 100 -0.44 -11.77 -12.01
CA CYS A 100 0.84 -11.65 -12.70
C CYS A 100 0.69 -11.60 -14.23
N TYR A 101 -0.56 -11.56 -14.75
CA TYR A 101 -0.88 -11.44 -16.19
C TYR A 101 -0.17 -12.48 -17.06
N GLY A 102 -0.09 -13.72 -16.57
CA GLY A 102 0.56 -14.84 -17.26
C GLY A 102 2.07 -14.92 -17.07
N ALA A 103 2.70 -13.99 -16.35
CA ALA A 103 4.08 -14.16 -15.91
C ALA A 103 4.18 -15.15 -14.73
N ASP A 104 5.38 -15.69 -14.51
CA ASP A 104 5.63 -16.58 -13.37
C ASP A 104 5.52 -15.79 -12.04
N PRO A 105 4.61 -16.18 -11.12
CA PRO A 105 4.43 -15.47 -9.85
C PRO A 105 5.67 -15.54 -8.95
N PHE A 106 6.48 -16.59 -9.03
CA PHE A 106 7.72 -16.67 -8.26
C PHE A 106 8.78 -15.68 -8.78
N GLU A 107 8.86 -15.48 -10.10
CA GLU A 107 9.72 -14.45 -10.68
C GLU A 107 9.23 -13.04 -10.32
N ALA A 108 7.93 -12.79 -10.36
CA ALA A 108 7.36 -11.52 -9.94
C ALA A 108 7.69 -11.21 -8.46
N LEU A 109 7.56 -12.22 -7.59
CA LEU A 109 7.92 -12.10 -6.17
C LEU A 109 9.44 -11.86 -6.00
N ALA A 110 10.27 -12.56 -6.77
CA ALA A 110 11.72 -12.37 -6.74
C ALA A 110 12.15 -10.96 -7.21
N HIS A 111 11.45 -10.38 -8.18
CA HIS A 111 11.66 -8.98 -8.58
C HIS A 111 11.34 -8.01 -7.44
N SER A 112 10.19 -8.18 -6.79
CA SER A 112 9.80 -7.39 -5.63
C SER A 112 10.82 -7.48 -4.49
N TYR A 113 11.27 -8.68 -4.18
CA TYR A 113 12.28 -8.92 -3.14
C TYR A 113 13.60 -8.21 -3.45
N ARG A 114 14.16 -8.39 -4.65
CA ARG A 114 15.41 -7.75 -5.05
C ARG A 114 15.33 -6.23 -4.97
N TYR A 115 14.21 -5.65 -5.37
CA TYR A 115 14.00 -4.21 -5.26
C TYR A 115 13.99 -3.75 -3.80
N LEU A 116 13.22 -4.41 -2.94
CA LEU A 116 13.12 -4.06 -1.52
C LEU A 116 14.45 -4.22 -0.78
N GLU A 117 15.29 -5.21 -1.14
CA GLU A 117 16.66 -5.31 -0.62
C GLU A 117 17.49 -4.03 -0.89
N THR A 118 17.26 -3.35 -2.01
CA THR A 118 17.98 -2.10 -2.31
C THR A 118 17.57 -0.95 -1.40
N LEU A 119 16.34 -0.97 -0.90
CA LEU A 119 15.84 0.04 0.04
C LEU A 119 16.35 -0.23 1.47
N ALA A 120 16.41 -1.49 1.88
CA ALA A 120 16.84 -1.90 3.23
C ALA A 120 18.35 -1.65 3.48
N ARG A 121 19.15 -1.51 2.43
CA ARG A 121 20.62 -1.30 2.53
C ARG A 121 21.03 0.18 2.64
N LYS A 122 20.08 1.10 2.69
CA LYS A 122 20.32 2.54 2.87
C LYS A 122 20.09 2.96 4.31
#